data_b6f899d178d6d6a18fabb43e72140cc2
#
_entry.id   b6f899d178d6d6a18fabb43e72140cc2
#
_cell.length_a   1.000
_cell.length_b   1.000
_cell.length_c   1.000
_cell.angle_alpha   90.00
_cell.angle_beta   90.00
_cell.angle_gamma   90.00
#
_symmetry.space_group_name_H-M   'P 1'
#
loop_
_entity.id
_entity.type
_entity.pdbx_description
1 polymer ?
#
loop_
_entity_poly.entity_id
_entity_poly.type
_entity_poly.pdbx_seq_one_letter_code
_entity_poly.pdbx_strand_id
1 'polypeptide(L)'
;MLDEAERMRTGDKVRARQLLDDVERSNPTDPAIVAQLQLLECKWADAPAASYRAVTLGLAAADRARNVGLHARLQLCRATVLLADGKSVESEQEYAAALALARQIHDVPLQAEAVGGLGYLQYVRGAMADALANLQTAYRLSAQLGDEKGRLEALSNIANVYADAHVAQYDRAVEYYRQLIGEYEKHGQPSDVADTLFNIGSTFEAKGDLAAAELHYRRALASFQKLGQAKDVAFTKRSLGSALMKEGRAAEALPLLDASVAFYDGKDEENAAHSRQIRGMAYRRVGRLADALRELDAARRFFERENNVRFLEKNLEETALVYSRLGDWRKAYDASVRHAALSQTLAEMRRDEISSRLRVAFDSEKKDQENRALARENGLRATALREAERSRKLQIVVSALIALLAATMAILFWRQVVNTRRMRAMAMTDELTRLPNRRHILAAAEIAFDAARREGRTAAVIVLDIDRFKRINDTLGHPAGDAVLRGVAHACRLALRADDQIGRIGGEEFLVVLNSATAQQAREIAERLRAAVERLDFTSIAPELHVTISLGVHVATDYDASAAIAAADSMLYRAKESGRNRVEMAVGTG
;
A
#
# COMPACT_ATOMS: atom_id res chain seq x y z
N MET A 1 -28.75 -0.93 22.56
CA MET A 1 -28.87 -2.32 22.10
C MET A 1 -28.35 -2.50 20.67
N LEU A 2 -28.86 -1.78 19.63
CA LEU A 2 -28.37 -1.96 18.25
C LEU A 2 -26.89 -1.60 18.09
N ASP A 3 -26.44 -0.46 18.63
CA ASP A 3 -25.02 -0.06 18.62
C ASP A 3 -24.13 -1.01 19.44
N GLU A 4 -24.69 -1.64 20.47
CA GLU A 4 -24.02 -2.66 21.27
C GLU A 4 -23.87 -3.96 20.48
N ALA A 5 -24.94 -4.39 19.81
CA ALA A 5 -24.93 -5.55 18.93
C ALA A 5 -23.88 -5.38 17.81
N GLU A 6 -23.81 -4.21 17.17
CA GLU A 6 -22.82 -3.93 16.13
C GLU A 6 -21.38 -4.00 16.66
N ARG A 7 -21.11 -3.46 17.85
CA ARG A 7 -19.78 -3.56 18.49
C ARG A 7 -19.38 -4.98 18.87
N MET A 8 -20.36 -5.80 19.31
CA MET A 8 -20.11 -7.18 19.74
C MET A 8 -19.99 -8.18 18.58
N ARG A 9 -20.27 -7.78 17.35
CA ARG A 9 -20.29 -8.64 16.15
C ARG A 9 -19.04 -9.50 15.96
N THR A 10 -17.87 -8.96 16.26
CA THR A 10 -16.57 -9.64 16.08
C THR A 10 -16.12 -10.42 17.29
N GLY A 11 -16.63 -10.12 18.49
CA GLY A 11 -16.21 -10.74 19.75
C GLY A 11 -17.18 -11.81 20.25
N ASP A 12 -18.47 -11.48 20.36
CA ASP A 12 -19.50 -12.39 20.84
C ASP A 12 -20.73 -12.39 19.91
N LYS A 13 -20.63 -13.18 18.85
CA LYS A 13 -21.69 -13.30 17.83
C LYS A 13 -23.03 -13.78 18.39
N VAL A 14 -23.01 -14.65 19.40
CA VAL A 14 -24.21 -15.21 20.00
C VAL A 14 -24.96 -14.11 20.77
N ARG A 15 -24.24 -13.36 21.59
CA ARG A 15 -24.84 -12.25 22.35
C ARG A 15 -25.29 -11.13 21.43
N ALA A 16 -24.50 -10.81 20.40
CA ALA A 16 -24.88 -9.82 19.39
C ALA A 16 -26.19 -10.20 18.67
N ARG A 17 -26.35 -11.48 18.29
CA ARG A 17 -27.62 -11.98 17.67
C ARG A 17 -28.78 -11.89 18.62
N GLN A 18 -28.61 -12.29 19.90
CA GLN A 18 -29.66 -12.17 20.92
C GLN A 18 -30.15 -10.72 21.07
N LEU A 19 -29.25 -9.74 21.06
CA LEU A 19 -29.62 -8.33 21.13
C LEU A 19 -30.46 -7.87 19.93
N LEU A 20 -30.17 -8.35 18.72
CA LEU A 20 -31.00 -8.08 17.54
C LEU A 20 -32.40 -8.72 17.67
N ASP A 21 -32.45 -9.98 18.05
CA ASP A 21 -33.70 -10.71 18.22
C ASP A 21 -34.58 -10.07 19.33
N ASP A 22 -33.95 -9.48 20.37
CA ASP A 22 -34.66 -8.75 21.42
C ASP A 22 -35.29 -7.44 20.89
N VAL A 23 -34.51 -6.70 20.05
CA VAL A 23 -35.03 -5.49 19.40
C VAL A 23 -36.14 -5.84 18.41
N GLU A 24 -36.01 -6.89 17.61
CA GLU A 24 -37.02 -7.33 16.67
C GLU A 24 -38.31 -7.73 17.40
N ARG A 25 -38.22 -8.50 18.49
CA ARG A 25 -39.34 -8.88 19.34
C ARG A 25 -40.07 -7.71 19.99
N SER A 26 -39.37 -6.60 20.24
CA SER A 26 -39.99 -5.37 20.75
C SER A 26 -40.88 -4.66 19.74
N ASN A 27 -40.87 -5.10 18.48
CA ASN A 27 -41.64 -4.57 17.36
C ASN A 27 -41.52 -3.03 17.25
N PRO A 28 -40.33 -2.48 17.00
CA PRO A 28 -40.10 -1.05 17.03
C PRO A 28 -40.91 -0.31 15.98
N THR A 29 -41.56 0.77 16.38
CA THR A 29 -42.38 1.62 15.50
C THR A 29 -41.61 2.84 14.98
N ASP A 30 -40.48 3.21 15.60
CA ASP A 30 -39.61 4.29 15.15
C ASP A 30 -38.92 3.91 13.84
N PRO A 31 -39.16 4.66 12.75
CA PRO A 31 -38.58 4.32 11.45
C PRO A 31 -37.05 4.30 11.44
N ALA A 32 -36.36 5.12 12.26
CA ALA A 32 -34.91 5.12 12.33
C ALA A 32 -34.37 3.86 13.00
N ILE A 33 -35.02 3.39 14.07
CA ILE A 33 -34.67 2.12 14.75
C ILE A 33 -34.92 0.94 13.81
N VAL A 34 -36.06 0.94 13.09
CA VAL A 34 -36.36 -0.10 12.09
C VAL A 34 -35.26 -0.10 10.99
N ALA A 35 -34.88 1.05 10.46
CA ALA A 35 -33.84 1.13 9.42
C ALA A 35 -32.49 0.61 9.92
N GLN A 36 -32.10 0.93 11.15
CA GLN A 36 -30.87 0.46 11.76
C GLN A 36 -30.90 -1.05 12.04
N LEU A 37 -32.01 -1.58 12.53
CA LEU A 37 -32.21 -3.02 12.70
C LEU A 37 -32.06 -3.76 11.35
N GLN A 38 -32.76 -3.29 10.32
CA GLN A 38 -32.68 -3.89 8.99
C GLN A 38 -31.30 -3.77 8.34
N LEU A 39 -30.54 -2.73 8.62
CA LEU A 39 -29.14 -2.61 8.20
C LEU A 39 -28.28 -3.72 8.83
N LEU A 40 -28.45 -3.98 10.12
CA LEU A 40 -27.72 -5.05 10.80
C LEU A 40 -28.17 -6.42 10.32
N GLU A 41 -29.48 -6.63 10.12
CA GLU A 41 -29.99 -7.87 9.52
C GLU A 41 -29.41 -8.11 8.12
N CYS A 42 -29.31 -7.07 7.28
CA CYS A 42 -28.68 -7.19 5.97
C CYS A 42 -27.21 -7.64 6.07
N LYS A 43 -26.45 -7.04 6.98
CA LYS A 43 -25.02 -7.34 7.19
C LYS A 43 -24.77 -8.74 7.77
N TRP A 44 -25.77 -9.36 8.41
CA TRP A 44 -25.62 -10.60 9.19
C TRP A 44 -26.40 -11.78 8.63
N ALA A 45 -27.19 -11.57 7.60
CA ALA A 45 -27.98 -12.63 6.99
C ALA A 45 -27.09 -13.70 6.35
N ASP A 46 -27.37 -14.95 6.66
CA ASP A 46 -26.68 -16.10 6.09
C ASP A 46 -27.12 -16.43 4.65
N ALA A 47 -28.26 -15.87 4.22
CA ALA A 47 -28.83 -16.13 2.91
C ALA A 47 -29.12 -14.83 2.15
N PRO A 48 -28.79 -14.74 0.85
CA PRO A 48 -29.03 -13.54 0.03
C PRO A 48 -30.49 -13.05 0.06
N ALA A 49 -31.46 -13.96 0.05
CA ALA A 49 -32.88 -13.61 0.10
C ALA A 49 -33.28 -12.88 1.40
N ALA A 50 -32.64 -13.19 2.51
CA ALA A 50 -32.87 -12.49 3.79
C ALA A 50 -32.28 -11.08 3.74
N SER A 51 -31.05 -10.93 3.20
CA SER A 51 -30.41 -9.63 3.00
C SER A 51 -31.25 -8.73 2.08
N TYR A 52 -31.77 -9.24 0.97
CA TYR A 52 -32.64 -8.46 0.07
C TYR A 52 -33.92 -7.96 0.77
N ARG A 53 -34.57 -8.81 1.58
CA ARG A 53 -35.74 -8.40 2.36
C ARG A 53 -35.39 -7.30 3.37
N ALA A 54 -34.32 -7.50 4.11
CA ALA A 54 -33.84 -6.52 5.08
C ALA A 54 -33.52 -5.18 4.42
N VAL A 55 -32.80 -5.16 3.31
CA VAL A 55 -32.51 -3.93 2.56
C VAL A 55 -33.78 -3.22 2.10
N THR A 56 -34.74 -3.95 1.55
CA THR A 56 -35.98 -3.36 1.04
C THR A 56 -36.79 -2.70 2.17
N LEU A 57 -36.94 -3.38 3.31
CA LEU A 57 -37.63 -2.86 4.49
C LEU A 57 -36.83 -1.68 5.10
N GLY A 58 -35.52 -1.81 5.17
CA GLY A 58 -34.63 -0.81 5.73
C GLY A 58 -34.65 0.50 4.95
N LEU A 59 -34.56 0.45 3.61
CA LEU A 59 -34.61 1.64 2.76
C LEU A 59 -35.93 2.39 2.91
N ALA A 60 -37.05 1.67 2.88
CA ALA A 60 -38.38 2.27 3.10
C ALA A 60 -38.52 2.90 4.51
N ALA A 61 -37.83 2.32 5.51
CA ALA A 61 -37.82 2.88 6.87
C ALA A 61 -36.90 4.11 6.96
N ALA A 62 -35.69 4.08 6.32
CA ALA A 62 -34.77 5.20 6.27
C ALA A 62 -35.38 6.43 5.58
N ASP A 63 -36.15 6.21 4.50
CA ASP A 63 -36.90 7.27 3.81
C ASP A 63 -37.97 7.90 4.72
N ARG A 64 -38.73 7.08 5.43
CA ARG A 64 -39.72 7.58 6.42
C ARG A 64 -39.06 8.35 7.55
N ALA A 65 -37.89 7.90 7.98
CA ALA A 65 -37.09 8.58 9.00
C ALA A 65 -36.38 9.85 8.47
N ARG A 66 -36.37 10.07 7.15
CA ARG A 66 -35.56 11.10 6.45
C ARG A 66 -34.09 11.04 6.84
N ASN A 67 -33.57 9.84 7.09
CA ASN A 67 -32.20 9.60 7.52
C ASN A 67 -31.33 9.22 6.32
N VAL A 68 -30.70 10.20 5.68
CA VAL A 68 -29.86 10.03 4.51
C VAL A 68 -28.66 9.12 4.79
N GLY A 69 -28.09 9.18 6.00
CA GLY A 69 -26.95 8.35 6.39
C GLY A 69 -27.32 6.86 6.47
N LEU A 70 -28.44 6.51 7.08
CA LEU A 70 -28.94 5.13 7.11
C LEU A 70 -29.34 4.64 5.72
N HIS A 71 -29.97 5.50 4.91
CA HIS A 71 -30.30 5.17 3.52
C HIS A 71 -29.03 4.80 2.73
N ALA A 72 -27.98 5.60 2.79
CA ALA A 72 -26.73 5.33 2.09
C ALA A 72 -26.02 4.06 2.60
N ARG A 73 -26.05 3.78 3.91
CA ARG A 73 -25.49 2.52 4.47
C ARG A 73 -26.26 1.29 4.01
N LEU A 74 -27.58 1.39 3.88
CA LEU A 74 -28.41 0.33 3.33
C LEU A 74 -28.18 0.11 1.84
N GLN A 75 -27.92 1.18 1.07
CA GLN A 75 -27.47 1.06 -0.32
C GLN A 75 -26.12 0.34 -0.44
N LEU A 76 -25.16 0.62 0.45
CA LEU A 76 -23.90 -0.13 0.49
C LEU A 76 -24.13 -1.62 0.77
N CYS A 77 -25.01 -1.95 1.73
CA CYS A 77 -25.36 -3.35 1.98
C CYS A 77 -26.00 -3.99 0.75
N ARG A 78 -26.93 -3.28 0.07
CA ARG A 78 -27.54 -3.75 -1.19
C ARG A 78 -26.48 -3.98 -2.27
N ALA A 79 -25.53 -3.06 -2.43
CA ALA A 79 -24.44 -3.19 -3.38
C ALA A 79 -23.63 -4.47 -3.13
N THR A 80 -23.28 -4.75 -1.88
CA THR A 80 -22.54 -5.95 -1.49
C THR A 80 -23.32 -7.23 -1.81
N VAL A 81 -24.61 -7.26 -1.52
CA VAL A 81 -25.49 -8.41 -1.80
C VAL A 81 -25.64 -8.63 -3.30
N LEU A 82 -25.81 -7.56 -4.09
CA LEU A 82 -25.88 -7.60 -5.55
C LEU A 82 -24.59 -8.14 -6.16
N LEU A 83 -23.44 -7.74 -5.61
CA LEU A 83 -22.14 -8.23 -6.06
C LEU A 83 -22.00 -9.73 -5.80
N ALA A 84 -22.36 -10.20 -4.62
CA ALA A 84 -22.37 -11.62 -4.27
C ALA A 84 -23.30 -12.44 -5.15
N ASP A 85 -24.40 -11.85 -5.64
CA ASP A 85 -25.37 -12.45 -6.56
C ASP A 85 -24.98 -12.33 -8.06
N GLY A 86 -23.76 -11.82 -8.33
CA GLY A 86 -23.23 -11.66 -9.70
C GLY A 86 -23.81 -10.47 -10.49
N LYS A 87 -24.65 -9.64 -9.88
CA LYS A 87 -25.29 -8.46 -10.48
C LYS A 87 -24.40 -7.23 -10.41
N SER A 88 -23.27 -7.29 -11.13
CA SER A 88 -22.20 -6.30 -11.00
C SER A 88 -22.59 -4.89 -11.47
N VAL A 89 -23.49 -4.76 -12.44
CA VAL A 89 -23.92 -3.44 -12.97
C VAL A 89 -24.80 -2.72 -11.95
N GLU A 90 -25.77 -3.43 -11.38
CA GLU A 90 -26.64 -2.90 -10.35
C GLU A 90 -25.85 -2.59 -9.06
N SER A 91 -24.89 -3.44 -8.72
CA SER A 91 -23.98 -3.23 -7.58
C SER A 91 -23.20 -1.92 -7.73
N GLU A 92 -22.66 -1.63 -8.94
CA GLU A 92 -21.93 -0.40 -9.22
C GLU A 92 -22.80 0.85 -9.04
N GLN A 93 -24.04 0.80 -9.50
CA GLN A 93 -24.98 1.90 -9.33
C GLN A 93 -25.26 2.19 -7.87
N GLU A 94 -25.41 1.16 -7.04
CA GLU A 94 -25.66 1.31 -5.61
C GLU A 94 -24.44 1.88 -4.87
N TYR A 95 -23.24 1.38 -5.16
CA TYR A 95 -22.00 1.94 -4.58
C TYR A 95 -21.82 3.41 -4.96
N ALA A 96 -22.07 3.77 -6.23
CA ALA A 96 -21.96 5.14 -6.71
C ALA A 96 -23.00 6.07 -6.06
N ALA A 97 -24.25 5.60 -5.92
CA ALA A 97 -25.32 6.34 -5.25
C ALA A 97 -25.00 6.56 -3.77
N ALA A 98 -24.58 5.52 -3.06
CA ALA A 98 -24.16 5.62 -1.66
C ALA A 98 -22.98 6.61 -1.48
N LEU A 99 -21.99 6.57 -2.37
CA LEU A 99 -20.86 7.50 -2.36
C LEU A 99 -21.30 8.95 -2.58
N ALA A 100 -22.25 9.17 -3.50
CA ALA A 100 -22.79 10.51 -3.76
C ALA A 100 -23.50 11.08 -2.51
N LEU A 101 -24.34 10.27 -1.86
CA LEU A 101 -25.00 10.64 -0.61
C LEU A 101 -24.00 10.89 0.52
N ALA A 102 -23.01 10.01 0.68
CA ALA A 102 -21.97 10.16 1.69
C ALA A 102 -21.17 11.48 1.52
N ARG A 103 -20.91 11.89 0.27
CA ARG A 103 -20.30 13.19 -0.03
C ARG A 103 -21.21 14.36 0.31
N GLN A 104 -22.49 14.23 -0.02
CA GLN A 104 -23.50 15.27 0.27
C GLN A 104 -23.64 15.56 1.77
N ILE A 105 -23.61 14.51 2.60
CA ILE A 105 -23.72 14.64 4.07
C ILE A 105 -22.36 14.78 4.78
N HIS A 106 -21.27 14.85 4.02
CA HIS A 106 -19.89 14.92 4.54
C HIS A 106 -19.51 13.77 5.51
N ASP A 107 -20.13 12.59 5.38
CA ASP A 107 -19.79 11.39 6.16
C ASP A 107 -18.54 10.72 5.57
N VAL A 108 -17.37 11.07 6.09
CA VAL A 108 -16.09 10.56 5.59
C VAL A 108 -15.92 9.04 5.81
N PRO A 109 -16.31 8.45 6.96
CA PRO A 109 -16.34 6.99 7.12
C PRO A 109 -17.14 6.27 6.02
N LEU A 110 -18.34 6.75 5.74
CA LEU A 110 -19.20 6.19 4.70
C LEU A 110 -18.60 6.36 3.29
N GLN A 111 -17.90 7.47 3.03
CA GLN A 111 -17.17 7.66 1.77
C GLN A 111 -16.04 6.64 1.62
N ALA A 112 -15.30 6.34 2.70
CA ALA A 112 -14.22 5.36 2.68
C ALA A 112 -14.76 3.96 2.36
N GLU A 113 -15.85 3.54 3.00
CA GLU A 113 -16.51 2.26 2.77
C GLU A 113 -17.04 2.15 1.33
N ALA A 114 -17.74 3.19 0.85
CA ALA A 114 -18.32 3.20 -0.49
C ALA A 114 -17.27 3.17 -1.60
N VAL A 115 -16.22 3.97 -1.48
CA VAL A 115 -15.15 4.00 -2.49
C VAL A 115 -14.28 2.73 -2.46
N GLY A 116 -14.12 2.11 -1.28
CA GLY A 116 -13.45 0.82 -1.12
C GLY A 116 -14.23 -0.30 -1.82
N GLY A 117 -15.54 -0.37 -1.58
CA GLY A 117 -16.42 -1.34 -2.25
C GLY A 117 -16.47 -1.16 -3.77
N LEU A 118 -16.53 0.10 -4.23
CA LEU A 118 -16.46 0.40 -5.66
C LEU A 118 -15.13 -0.05 -6.27
N GLY A 119 -14.02 0.20 -5.59
CA GLY A 119 -12.70 -0.24 -6.03
C GLY A 119 -12.57 -1.77 -6.10
N TYR A 120 -13.11 -2.49 -5.12
CA TYR A 120 -13.16 -3.95 -5.16
C TYR A 120 -14.02 -4.48 -6.32
N LEU A 121 -15.20 -3.89 -6.55
CA LEU A 121 -16.05 -4.25 -7.67
C LEU A 121 -15.33 -4.06 -9.01
N GLN A 122 -14.64 -2.93 -9.17
CA GLN A 122 -13.87 -2.63 -10.38
C GLN A 122 -12.73 -3.63 -10.59
N TYR A 123 -12.07 -4.05 -9.50
CA TYR A 123 -11.09 -5.14 -9.54
C TYR A 123 -11.71 -6.44 -10.07
N VAL A 124 -12.84 -6.86 -9.51
CA VAL A 124 -13.55 -8.08 -9.94
C VAL A 124 -13.95 -8.01 -11.42
N ARG A 125 -14.31 -6.82 -11.92
CA ARG A 125 -14.66 -6.57 -13.32
C ARG A 125 -13.45 -6.38 -14.26
N GLY A 126 -12.24 -6.37 -13.73
CA GLY A 126 -11.02 -6.17 -14.52
C GLY A 126 -10.68 -4.72 -14.86
N ALA A 127 -11.36 -3.74 -14.27
CA ALA A 127 -11.06 -2.31 -14.43
C ALA A 127 -9.93 -1.89 -13.47
N MET A 128 -8.72 -2.40 -13.69
CA MET A 128 -7.60 -2.34 -12.75
C MET A 128 -7.15 -0.94 -12.38
N ALA A 129 -7.14 0.00 -13.35
CA ALA A 129 -6.72 1.39 -13.10
C ALA A 129 -7.71 2.13 -12.19
N ASP A 130 -9.01 1.99 -12.46
CA ASP A 130 -10.06 2.60 -11.64
C ASP A 130 -10.10 1.96 -10.23
N ALA A 131 -9.93 0.63 -10.17
CA ALA A 131 -9.82 -0.11 -8.92
C ALA A 131 -8.69 0.43 -8.04
N LEU A 132 -7.47 0.57 -8.58
CA LEU A 132 -6.34 1.12 -7.84
C LEU A 132 -6.60 2.55 -7.35
N ALA A 133 -7.16 3.42 -8.19
CA ALA A 133 -7.45 4.80 -7.82
C ALA A 133 -8.45 4.89 -6.65
N ASN A 134 -9.52 4.09 -6.71
CA ASN A 134 -10.53 4.04 -5.66
C ASN A 134 -10.01 3.38 -4.37
N LEU A 135 -9.29 2.27 -4.48
CA LEU A 135 -8.69 1.59 -3.32
C LEU A 135 -7.63 2.45 -2.62
N GLN A 136 -6.80 3.18 -3.38
CA GLN A 136 -5.86 4.16 -2.80
C GLN A 136 -6.59 5.32 -2.11
N THR A 137 -7.76 5.71 -2.62
CA THR A 137 -8.59 6.73 -1.97
C THR A 137 -9.20 6.19 -0.68
N ALA A 138 -9.73 4.96 -0.69
CA ALA A 138 -10.21 4.28 0.51
C ALA A 138 -9.11 4.16 1.57
N TYR A 139 -7.92 3.70 1.17
CA TYR A 139 -6.75 3.60 2.05
C TYR A 139 -6.43 4.94 2.74
N ARG A 140 -6.38 6.04 1.97
CA ARG A 140 -6.09 7.37 2.53
C ARG A 140 -7.16 7.86 3.50
N LEU A 141 -8.44 7.68 3.14
CA LEU A 141 -9.55 8.10 4.00
C LEU A 141 -9.57 7.28 5.30
N SER A 142 -9.42 5.96 5.22
CA SER A 142 -9.34 5.10 6.41
C SER A 142 -8.14 5.44 7.30
N ALA A 143 -6.98 5.75 6.70
CA ALA A 143 -5.80 6.18 7.45
C ALA A 143 -6.03 7.52 8.18
N GLN A 144 -6.71 8.49 7.54
CA GLN A 144 -7.05 9.77 8.16
C GLN A 144 -8.05 9.63 9.32
N LEU A 145 -8.94 8.64 9.22
CA LEU A 145 -9.94 8.34 10.24
C LEU A 145 -9.39 7.52 11.41
N GLY A 146 -8.19 6.97 11.30
CA GLY A 146 -7.70 5.96 12.23
C GLY A 146 -8.45 4.62 12.13
N ASP A 147 -9.19 4.40 11.02
CA ASP A 147 -9.86 3.14 10.73
C ASP A 147 -8.86 2.12 10.22
N GLU A 148 -8.26 1.41 11.17
CA GLU A 148 -7.23 0.42 10.90
C GLU A 148 -7.76 -0.73 10.03
N LYS A 149 -8.99 -1.18 10.29
CA LYS A 149 -9.60 -2.26 9.54
C LYS A 149 -9.82 -1.88 8.07
N GLY A 150 -10.45 -0.74 7.81
CA GLY A 150 -10.67 -0.26 6.44
C GLY A 150 -9.34 0.01 5.70
N ARG A 151 -8.32 0.47 6.43
CA ARG A 151 -6.97 0.68 5.90
C ARG A 151 -6.33 -0.62 5.42
N LEU A 152 -6.37 -1.67 6.25
CA LEU A 152 -5.80 -2.98 5.93
C LEU A 152 -6.58 -3.68 4.81
N GLU A 153 -7.91 -3.57 4.81
CA GLU A 153 -8.76 -4.12 3.74
C GLU A 153 -8.44 -3.47 2.38
N ALA A 154 -8.35 -2.14 2.34
CA ALA A 154 -7.97 -1.42 1.13
C ALA A 154 -6.56 -1.82 0.66
N LEU A 155 -5.59 -1.97 1.58
CA LEU A 155 -4.23 -2.39 1.28
C LEU A 155 -4.18 -3.82 0.72
N SER A 156 -4.98 -4.74 1.27
CA SER A 156 -5.12 -6.11 0.78
C SER A 156 -5.66 -6.13 -0.65
N ASN A 157 -6.68 -5.35 -0.94
CA ASN A 157 -7.24 -5.26 -2.28
C ASN A 157 -6.27 -4.62 -3.28
N ILE A 158 -5.49 -3.62 -2.88
CA ILE A 158 -4.39 -3.06 -3.69
C ILE A 158 -3.36 -4.15 -4.03
N ALA A 159 -2.96 -4.97 -3.05
CA ALA A 159 -2.04 -6.07 -3.27
C ALA A 159 -2.62 -7.11 -4.26
N ASN A 160 -3.91 -7.45 -4.12
CA ASN A 160 -4.61 -8.34 -5.04
C ASN A 160 -4.63 -7.81 -6.48
N VAL A 161 -4.86 -6.50 -6.67
CA VAL A 161 -4.80 -5.89 -8.00
C VAL A 161 -3.40 -6.00 -8.61
N TYR A 162 -2.33 -5.78 -7.83
CA TYR A 162 -0.96 -5.95 -8.34
C TYR A 162 -0.60 -7.42 -8.62
N ALA A 163 -1.20 -8.37 -7.89
CA ALA A 163 -1.01 -9.80 -8.08
C ALA A 163 -1.77 -10.34 -9.30
N ASP A 164 -2.77 -9.62 -9.80
CA ASP A 164 -3.56 -10.06 -10.96
C ASP A 164 -2.69 -10.21 -12.21
N ALA A 165 -2.94 -11.29 -12.97
CA ALA A 165 -2.17 -11.63 -14.16
C ALA A 165 -2.16 -10.54 -15.25
N HIS A 166 -3.14 -9.64 -15.27
CA HIS A 166 -3.23 -8.54 -16.23
C HIS A 166 -2.38 -7.35 -15.84
N VAL A 167 -2.11 -7.17 -14.53
CA VAL A 167 -1.22 -6.15 -13.99
C VAL A 167 0.19 -6.72 -13.87
N ALA A 168 0.31 -7.96 -13.44
CA ALA A 168 1.53 -8.76 -13.35
C ALA A 168 2.70 -8.06 -12.62
N GLN A 169 2.38 -7.19 -11.64
CA GLN A 169 3.40 -6.54 -10.80
C GLN A 169 3.60 -7.34 -9.51
N TYR A 170 3.97 -8.61 -9.68
CA TYR A 170 4.04 -9.60 -8.60
C TYR A 170 4.95 -9.20 -7.45
N ASP A 171 6.09 -8.58 -7.74
CA ASP A 171 7.03 -8.16 -6.70
C ASP A 171 6.45 -7.05 -5.80
N ARG A 172 5.70 -6.12 -6.39
CA ARG A 172 4.94 -5.12 -5.65
C ARG A 172 3.83 -5.73 -4.79
N ALA A 173 3.08 -6.68 -5.36
CA ALA A 173 2.05 -7.40 -4.61
C ALA A 173 2.65 -8.07 -3.36
N VAL A 174 3.76 -8.78 -3.52
CA VAL A 174 4.46 -9.44 -2.41
C VAL A 174 4.96 -8.44 -1.35
N GLU A 175 5.40 -7.25 -1.76
CA GLU A 175 5.82 -6.19 -0.83
C GLU A 175 4.62 -5.71 0.03
N TYR A 176 3.48 -5.45 -0.59
CA TYR A 176 2.25 -5.07 0.12
C TYR A 176 1.74 -6.19 1.04
N TYR A 177 1.78 -7.44 0.60
CA TYR A 177 1.41 -8.58 1.45
C TYR A 177 2.34 -8.73 2.65
N ARG A 178 3.65 -8.51 2.50
CA ARG A 178 4.59 -8.52 3.64
C ARG A 178 4.30 -7.43 4.65
N GLN A 179 3.93 -6.25 4.16
CA GLN A 179 3.49 -5.16 5.03
C GLN A 179 2.22 -5.55 5.79
N LEU A 180 1.24 -6.17 5.12
CA LEU A 180 0.01 -6.67 5.74
C LEU A 180 0.30 -7.71 6.82
N ILE A 181 1.19 -8.67 6.57
CA ILE A 181 1.58 -9.67 7.59
C ILE A 181 2.09 -8.97 8.84
N GLY A 182 3.00 -8.00 8.69
CA GLY A 182 3.53 -7.26 9.84
C GLY A 182 2.46 -6.52 10.65
N GLU A 183 1.44 -5.98 9.98
CA GLU A 183 0.32 -5.33 10.66
C GLU A 183 -0.60 -6.35 11.35
N TYR A 184 -0.97 -7.43 10.65
CA TYR A 184 -1.81 -8.49 11.22
C TYR A 184 -1.16 -9.20 12.42
N GLU A 185 0.16 -9.40 12.39
CA GLU A 185 0.92 -9.94 13.54
C GLU A 185 0.84 -9.01 14.75
N LYS A 186 1.00 -7.70 14.57
CA LYS A 186 0.88 -6.70 15.64
C LYS A 186 -0.51 -6.71 16.30
N HIS A 187 -1.56 -6.95 15.50
CA HIS A 187 -2.94 -6.96 15.98
C HIS A 187 -3.44 -8.33 16.44
N GLY A 188 -2.58 -9.35 16.43
CA GLY A 188 -2.95 -10.69 16.84
C GLY A 188 -4.01 -11.34 15.95
N GLN A 189 -3.91 -11.15 14.64
CA GLN A 189 -4.85 -11.67 13.63
C GLN A 189 -4.21 -12.84 12.84
N PRO A 190 -4.03 -14.01 13.45
CA PRO A 190 -3.31 -15.13 12.83
C PRO A 190 -4.02 -15.72 11.62
N SER A 191 -5.35 -15.58 11.49
CA SER A 191 -6.10 -15.99 10.31
C SER A 191 -5.73 -15.15 9.10
N ASP A 192 -5.73 -13.83 9.26
CA ASP A 192 -5.40 -12.89 8.18
C ASP A 192 -3.93 -13.03 7.73
N VAL A 193 -3.04 -13.38 8.67
CA VAL A 193 -1.65 -13.77 8.34
C VAL A 193 -1.62 -15.01 7.47
N ALA A 194 -2.41 -16.05 7.80
CA ALA A 194 -2.45 -17.28 7.03
C ALA A 194 -3.03 -17.06 5.62
N ASP A 195 -4.10 -16.28 5.49
CA ASP A 195 -4.69 -15.87 4.21
C ASP A 195 -3.69 -15.10 3.36
N THR A 196 -2.96 -14.17 3.98
CA THR A 196 -1.94 -13.37 3.27
C THR A 196 -0.77 -14.24 2.81
N LEU A 197 -0.33 -15.21 3.61
CA LEU A 197 0.68 -16.19 3.20
C LEU A 197 0.21 -17.03 2.01
N PHE A 198 -1.06 -17.43 2.00
CA PHE A 198 -1.67 -18.12 0.87
C PHE A 198 -1.65 -17.25 -0.39
N ASN A 199 -2.02 -15.97 -0.28
CA ASN A 199 -2.02 -15.03 -1.41
C ASN A 199 -0.59 -14.79 -1.96
N ILE A 200 0.42 -14.73 -1.10
CA ILE A 200 1.82 -14.68 -1.53
C ILE A 200 2.18 -15.95 -2.33
N GLY A 201 1.79 -17.12 -1.84
CA GLY A 201 2.00 -18.39 -2.56
C GLY A 201 1.37 -18.39 -3.95
N SER A 202 0.11 -17.94 -4.04
CA SER A 202 -0.60 -17.81 -5.31
C SER A 202 0.07 -16.79 -6.25
N THR A 203 0.58 -15.70 -5.71
CA THR A 203 1.31 -14.68 -6.48
C THR A 203 2.62 -15.23 -7.06
N PHE A 204 3.38 -16.00 -6.29
CA PHE A 204 4.59 -16.66 -6.78
C PHE A 204 4.25 -17.77 -7.80
N GLU A 205 3.16 -18.51 -7.62
CA GLU A 205 2.69 -19.47 -8.61
C GLU A 205 2.34 -18.78 -9.93
N ALA A 206 1.64 -17.63 -9.88
CA ALA A 206 1.34 -16.83 -11.06
C ALA A 206 2.59 -16.25 -11.72
N LYS A 207 3.61 -15.89 -10.94
CA LYS A 207 4.93 -15.44 -11.41
C LYS A 207 5.74 -16.58 -12.07
N GLY A 208 5.40 -17.84 -11.77
CA GLY A 208 6.14 -19.02 -12.22
C GLY A 208 7.25 -19.47 -11.27
N ASP A 209 7.41 -18.84 -10.12
CA ASP A 209 8.35 -19.25 -9.07
C ASP A 209 7.68 -20.30 -8.17
N LEU A 210 7.67 -21.54 -8.66
CA LEU A 210 6.96 -22.65 -8.00
C LEU A 210 7.58 -23.00 -6.65
N ALA A 211 8.89 -22.87 -6.49
CA ALA A 211 9.57 -23.16 -5.23
C ALA A 211 9.17 -22.15 -4.13
N ALA A 212 9.11 -20.85 -4.46
CA ALA A 212 8.61 -19.86 -3.54
C ALA A 212 7.10 -20.06 -3.25
N ALA A 213 6.31 -20.43 -4.25
CA ALA A 213 4.90 -20.76 -4.07
C ALA A 213 4.70 -21.92 -3.08
N GLU A 214 5.44 -23.02 -3.26
CA GLU A 214 5.42 -24.17 -2.34
C GLU A 214 5.74 -23.74 -0.91
N LEU A 215 6.82 -22.98 -0.72
CA LEU A 215 7.22 -22.50 0.60
C LEU A 215 6.08 -21.75 1.30
N HIS A 216 5.46 -20.80 0.61
CA HIS A 216 4.41 -19.97 1.18
C HIS A 216 3.11 -20.75 1.40
N TYR A 217 2.72 -21.64 0.48
CA TYR A 217 1.57 -22.53 0.68
C TYR A 217 1.77 -23.47 1.87
N ARG A 218 2.97 -24.01 2.10
CA ARG A 218 3.26 -24.83 3.27
C ARG A 218 3.16 -24.04 4.58
N ARG A 219 3.63 -22.80 4.59
CA ARG A 219 3.49 -21.90 5.75
C ARG A 219 2.02 -21.57 6.04
N ALA A 220 1.24 -21.22 5.01
CA ALA A 220 -0.19 -21.00 5.13
C ALA A 220 -0.91 -22.25 5.65
N LEU A 221 -0.61 -23.42 5.08
CA LEU A 221 -1.17 -24.70 5.50
C LEU A 221 -0.93 -24.99 6.97
N ALA A 222 0.30 -24.81 7.45
CA ALA A 222 0.67 -25.02 8.85
C ALA A 222 -0.10 -24.05 9.77
N SER A 223 -0.28 -22.78 9.34
CA SER A 223 -1.04 -21.79 10.09
C SER A 223 -2.52 -22.16 10.16
N PHE A 224 -3.16 -22.49 9.05
CA PHE A 224 -4.57 -22.93 9.01
C PHE A 224 -4.81 -24.20 9.82
N GLN A 225 -3.88 -25.15 9.80
CA GLN A 225 -3.95 -26.36 10.64
C GLN A 225 -3.93 -26.02 12.12
N LYS A 226 -3.03 -25.12 12.53
CA LYS A 226 -2.93 -24.66 13.93
C LYS A 226 -4.20 -23.93 14.39
N LEU A 227 -4.85 -23.21 13.47
CA LEU A 227 -6.11 -22.47 13.73
C LEU A 227 -7.35 -23.36 13.66
N GLY A 228 -7.24 -24.63 13.23
CA GLY A 228 -8.38 -25.52 13.06
C GLY A 228 -9.30 -25.17 11.89
N GLN A 229 -8.85 -24.37 10.94
CA GLN A 229 -9.61 -23.90 9.78
C GLN A 229 -9.63 -24.97 8.67
N ALA A 230 -10.44 -25.99 8.85
CA ALA A 230 -10.44 -27.19 8.03
C ALA A 230 -10.73 -26.94 6.54
N LYS A 231 -11.57 -25.95 6.22
CA LYS A 231 -11.88 -25.56 4.83
C LYS A 231 -10.64 -24.97 4.14
N ASP A 232 -9.94 -24.05 4.81
CA ASP A 232 -8.75 -23.39 4.28
C ASP A 232 -7.57 -24.33 4.18
N VAL A 233 -7.47 -25.30 5.12
CA VAL A 233 -6.54 -26.43 5.05
C VAL A 233 -6.77 -27.25 3.78
N ALA A 234 -8.02 -27.61 3.46
CA ALA A 234 -8.34 -28.41 2.28
C ALA A 234 -8.09 -27.62 0.98
N PHE A 235 -8.43 -26.34 0.98
CA PHE A 235 -8.18 -25.43 -0.15
C PHE A 235 -6.68 -25.25 -0.41
N THR A 236 -5.91 -24.99 0.64
CA THR A 236 -4.45 -24.82 0.54
C THR A 236 -3.76 -26.11 0.11
N LYS A 237 -4.22 -27.27 0.59
CA LYS A 237 -3.71 -28.57 0.11
C LYS A 237 -3.93 -28.77 -1.38
N ARG A 238 -5.08 -28.37 -1.92
CA ARG A 238 -5.35 -28.41 -3.37
C ARG A 238 -4.38 -27.50 -4.12
N SER A 239 -4.19 -26.27 -3.67
CA SER A 239 -3.31 -25.30 -4.33
C SER A 239 -1.84 -25.74 -4.28
N LEU A 240 -1.38 -26.25 -3.14
CA LEU A 240 -0.05 -26.84 -3.00
C LEU A 240 0.11 -28.07 -3.90
N GLY A 241 -0.90 -28.94 -3.96
CA GLY A 241 -0.94 -30.07 -4.88
C GLY A 241 -0.85 -29.63 -6.34
N SER A 242 -1.53 -28.55 -6.73
CA SER A 242 -1.43 -27.95 -8.07
C SER A 242 -0.03 -27.43 -8.37
N ALA A 243 0.61 -26.72 -7.45
CA ALA A 243 1.97 -26.24 -7.61
C ALA A 243 2.98 -27.39 -7.79
N LEU A 244 2.91 -28.43 -6.93
CA LEU A 244 3.73 -29.65 -7.06
C LEU A 244 3.49 -30.36 -8.39
N MET A 245 2.26 -30.38 -8.88
CA MET A 245 1.95 -30.91 -10.20
C MET A 245 2.65 -30.14 -11.33
N LYS A 246 2.74 -28.82 -11.23
CA LYS A 246 3.46 -27.98 -12.21
C LYS A 246 4.98 -28.24 -12.16
N GLU A 247 5.52 -28.54 -10.98
CA GLU A 247 6.92 -28.95 -10.79
C GLU A 247 7.22 -30.40 -11.27
N GLY A 248 6.21 -31.17 -11.66
CA GLY A 248 6.38 -32.55 -12.07
C GLY A 248 6.38 -33.56 -10.91
N ARG A 249 6.15 -33.14 -9.68
CA ARG A 249 6.18 -33.93 -8.43
C ARG A 249 4.80 -34.51 -8.09
N ALA A 250 4.20 -35.20 -9.08
CA ALA A 250 2.83 -35.71 -8.97
C ALA A 250 2.63 -36.71 -7.82
N ALA A 251 3.63 -37.52 -7.49
CA ALA A 251 3.53 -38.47 -6.39
C ALA A 251 3.40 -37.77 -5.02
N GLU A 252 4.06 -36.64 -4.83
CA GLU A 252 3.98 -35.84 -3.61
C GLU A 252 2.67 -35.02 -3.52
N ALA A 253 2.07 -34.67 -4.66
CA ALA A 253 0.79 -33.99 -4.72
C ALA A 253 -0.38 -34.88 -4.27
N LEU A 254 -0.32 -36.18 -4.55
CA LEU A 254 -1.44 -37.11 -4.33
C LEU A 254 -1.99 -37.12 -2.91
N PRO A 255 -1.19 -37.26 -1.83
CA PRO A 255 -1.74 -37.30 -0.46
C PRO A 255 -2.41 -35.96 -0.08
N LEU A 256 -1.97 -34.83 -0.62
CA LEU A 256 -2.59 -33.52 -0.39
C LEU A 256 -3.94 -33.44 -1.10
N LEU A 257 -4.00 -33.92 -2.34
CA LEU A 257 -5.22 -33.94 -3.16
C LEU A 257 -6.24 -34.93 -2.61
N ASP A 258 -5.79 -36.11 -2.12
CA ASP A 258 -6.64 -37.07 -1.43
C ASP A 258 -7.32 -36.44 -0.21
N ALA A 259 -6.56 -35.74 0.63
CA ALA A 259 -7.11 -35.05 1.79
C ALA A 259 -8.08 -33.91 1.41
N SER A 260 -7.79 -33.17 0.32
CA SER A 260 -8.69 -32.11 -0.16
C SER A 260 -10.00 -32.70 -0.69
N VAL A 261 -9.95 -33.74 -1.51
CA VAL A 261 -11.17 -34.41 -2.02
C VAL A 261 -11.98 -34.98 -0.86
N ALA A 262 -11.35 -35.68 0.08
CA ALA A 262 -12.04 -36.27 1.24
C ALA A 262 -12.75 -35.22 2.11
N PHE A 263 -12.23 -34.00 2.18
CA PHE A 263 -12.88 -32.92 2.92
C PHE A 263 -14.11 -32.38 2.20
N TYR A 264 -14.03 -32.16 0.87
CA TYR A 264 -15.11 -31.53 0.10
C TYR A 264 -16.18 -32.49 -0.35
N ASP A 265 -15.89 -33.80 -0.42
CA ASP A 265 -16.83 -34.82 -0.92
C ASP A 265 -18.12 -34.84 -0.11
N GLY A 266 -19.25 -34.69 -0.80
CA GLY A 266 -20.58 -34.62 -0.19
C GLY A 266 -20.89 -33.32 0.58
N LYS A 267 -19.99 -32.32 0.58
CA LYS A 267 -20.15 -31.05 1.29
C LYS A 267 -20.10 -29.84 0.36
N ASP A 268 -19.22 -29.88 -0.63
CA ASP A 268 -18.97 -28.77 -1.56
C ASP A 268 -18.57 -29.37 -2.90
N GLU A 269 -19.58 -29.57 -3.77
CA GLU A 269 -19.40 -30.24 -5.05
C GLU A 269 -18.43 -29.51 -5.99
N GLU A 270 -18.42 -28.18 -5.95
CA GLU A 270 -17.52 -27.37 -6.79
C GLU A 270 -16.06 -27.62 -6.40
N ASN A 271 -15.73 -27.42 -5.13
CA ASN A 271 -14.37 -27.63 -4.64
C ASN A 271 -13.94 -29.10 -4.73
N ALA A 272 -14.90 -30.04 -4.58
CA ALA A 272 -14.63 -31.45 -4.81
C ALA A 272 -14.29 -31.73 -6.28
N ALA A 273 -15.03 -31.18 -7.24
CA ALA A 273 -14.76 -31.34 -8.68
C ALA A 273 -13.40 -30.80 -9.06
N HIS A 274 -13.04 -29.60 -8.60
CA HIS A 274 -11.73 -29.00 -8.83
C HIS A 274 -10.59 -29.87 -8.26
N SER A 275 -10.74 -30.36 -7.02
CA SER A 275 -9.74 -31.21 -6.37
C SER A 275 -9.60 -32.55 -7.08
N ARG A 276 -10.72 -33.16 -7.51
CA ARG A 276 -10.73 -34.41 -8.28
C ARG A 276 -10.08 -34.23 -9.64
N GLN A 277 -10.29 -33.15 -10.34
CA GLN A 277 -9.62 -32.89 -11.62
C GLN A 277 -8.10 -32.90 -11.47
N ILE A 278 -7.56 -32.15 -10.48
CA ILE A 278 -6.11 -32.10 -10.25
C ILE A 278 -5.59 -33.48 -9.81
N ARG A 279 -6.34 -34.21 -8.98
CA ARG A 279 -6.01 -35.56 -8.55
C ARG A 279 -6.00 -36.54 -9.74
N GLY A 280 -6.96 -36.43 -10.65
CA GLY A 280 -6.99 -37.20 -11.90
C GLY A 280 -5.76 -36.96 -12.77
N MET A 281 -5.35 -35.69 -12.90
CA MET A 281 -4.11 -35.30 -13.57
C MET A 281 -2.88 -35.92 -12.89
N ALA A 282 -2.84 -35.92 -11.55
CA ALA A 282 -1.76 -36.55 -10.78
C ALA A 282 -1.72 -38.06 -10.99
N TYR A 283 -2.85 -38.76 -10.94
CA TYR A 283 -2.92 -40.20 -11.23
C TYR A 283 -2.44 -40.52 -12.63
N ARG A 284 -2.80 -39.75 -13.66
CA ARG A 284 -2.28 -39.93 -15.01
C ARG A 284 -0.75 -39.84 -15.04
N ARG A 285 -0.17 -38.88 -14.36
CA ARG A 285 1.30 -38.68 -14.36
C ARG A 285 2.05 -39.82 -13.69
N VAL A 286 1.49 -40.38 -12.62
CA VAL A 286 2.07 -41.56 -11.95
C VAL A 286 1.66 -42.90 -12.57
N GLY A 287 0.93 -42.91 -13.69
CA GLY A 287 0.57 -44.12 -14.44
C GLY A 287 -0.68 -44.85 -13.93
N ARG A 288 -1.41 -44.30 -12.94
CA ARG A 288 -2.66 -44.88 -12.41
C ARG A 288 -3.85 -44.48 -13.27
N LEU A 289 -3.88 -45.00 -14.53
CA LEU A 289 -4.78 -44.50 -15.57
C LEU A 289 -6.27 -44.77 -15.30
N ALA A 290 -6.62 -45.90 -14.67
CA ALA A 290 -8.00 -46.21 -14.29
C ALA A 290 -8.52 -45.26 -13.21
N ASP A 291 -7.67 -44.94 -12.24
CA ASP A 291 -8.01 -43.97 -11.18
C ASP A 291 -8.14 -42.56 -11.76
N ALA A 292 -7.25 -42.18 -12.69
CA ALA A 292 -7.34 -40.91 -13.39
C ALA A 292 -8.69 -40.72 -14.08
N LEU A 293 -9.17 -41.74 -14.82
CA LEU A 293 -10.47 -41.65 -15.49
C LEU A 293 -11.63 -41.51 -14.53
N ARG A 294 -11.63 -42.25 -13.42
CA ARG A 294 -12.70 -42.10 -12.41
C ARG A 294 -12.81 -40.67 -11.88
N GLU A 295 -11.67 -40.07 -11.56
CA GLU A 295 -11.61 -38.72 -11.00
C GLU A 295 -12.00 -37.67 -12.04
N LEU A 296 -11.44 -37.76 -13.24
CA LEU A 296 -11.75 -36.84 -14.33
C LEU A 296 -13.23 -36.93 -14.75
N ASP A 297 -13.81 -38.13 -14.76
CA ASP A 297 -15.23 -38.34 -15.09
C ASP A 297 -16.16 -37.76 -14.03
N ALA A 298 -15.80 -37.92 -12.76
CA ALA A 298 -16.57 -37.32 -11.66
C ALA A 298 -16.53 -35.77 -11.71
N ALA A 299 -15.36 -35.20 -11.96
CA ALA A 299 -15.19 -33.75 -12.13
C ALA A 299 -15.93 -33.22 -13.38
N ARG A 300 -15.82 -33.96 -14.51
CA ARG A 300 -16.46 -33.60 -15.77
C ARG A 300 -17.97 -33.46 -15.63
N ARG A 301 -18.66 -34.40 -14.94
CA ARG A 301 -20.12 -34.35 -14.72
C ARG A 301 -20.55 -33.06 -14.02
N PHE A 302 -19.77 -32.57 -13.07
CA PHE A 302 -20.01 -31.30 -12.42
C PHE A 302 -19.82 -30.12 -13.39
N PHE A 303 -18.69 -30.05 -14.09
CA PHE A 303 -18.40 -28.93 -15.00
C PHE A 303 -19.37 -28.87 -16.18
N GLU A 304 -19.87 -30.00 -16.67
CA GLU A 304 -20.91 -30.06 -17.71
C GLU A 304 -22.25 -29.50 -17.18
N ARG A 305 -22.66 -29.90 -15.96
CA ARG A 305 -23.89 -29.42 -15.34
C ARG A 305 -23.86 -27.91 -15.07
N GLU A 306 -22.75 -27.39 -14.59
CA GLU A 306 -22.59 -25.97 -14.27
C GLU A 306 -22.14 -25.13 -15.49
N ASN A 307 -22.04 -25.74 -16.69
CA ASN A 307 -21.55 -25.10 -17.92
C ASN A 307 -20.19 -24.40 -17.74
N ASN A 308 -19.29 -24.99 -16.93
CA ASN A 308 -17.98 -24.41 -16.65
C ASN A 308 -16.97 -24.78 -17.74
N VAL A 309 -17.04 -24.06 -18.85
CA VAL A 309 -16.33 -24.34 -20.09
C VAL A 309 -14.81 -24.42 -19.89
N ARG A 310 -14.24 -23.54 -19.05
CA ARG A 310 -12.78 -23.47 -18.81
C ARG A 310 -12.24 -24.72 -18.16
N PHE A 311 -12.90 -25.23 -17.12
CA PHE A 311 -12.46 -26.44 -16.44
C PHE A 311 -12.81 -27.70 -17.24
N LEU A 312 -13.91 -27.66 -17.97
CA LEU A 312 -14.30 -28.76 -18.86
C LEU A 312 -13.30 -28.95 -20.01
N GLU A 313 -12.83 -27.87 -20.62
CA GLU A 313 -11.80 -27.91 -21.67
C GLU A 313 -10.55 -28.66 -21.18
N LYS A 314 -10.00 -28.23 -20.03
CA LYS A 314 -8.82 -28.88 -19.44
C LYS A 314 -9.08 -30.31 -19.02
N ASN A 315 -10.27 -30.64 -18.56
CA ASN A 315 -10.67 -31.98 -18.19
C ASN A 315 -10.67 -32.92 -19.41
N LEU A 316 -11.20 -32.47 -20.54
CA LEU A 316 -11.25 -33.24 -21.78
C LEU A 316 -9.85 -33.47 -22.38
N GLU A 317 -8.97 -32.46 -22.31
CA GLU A 317 -7.56 -32.61 -22.70
C GLU A 317 -6.90 -33.75 -21.91
N GLU A 318 -7.02 -33.71 -20.58
CA GLU A 318 -6.44 -34.73 -19.72
C GLU A 318 -7.07 -36.12 -19.94
N THR A 319 -8.39 -36.15 -20.17
CA THR A 319 -9.12 -37.39 -20.47
C THR A 319 -8.66 -38.00 -21.78
N ALA A 320 -8.45 -37.23 -22.83
CA ALA A 320 -7.90 -37.68 -24.12
C ALA A 320 -6.50 -38.28 -23.94
N LEU A 321 -5.64 -37.64 -23.14
CA LEU A 321 -4.30 -38.15 -22.84
C LEU A 321 -4.34 -39.47 -22.07
N VAL A 322 -5.30 -39.68 -21.17
CA VAL A 322 -5.46 -40.96 -20.45
C VAL A 322 -5.90 -42.05 -21.40
N TYR A 323 -6.93 -41.81 -22.24
CA TYR A 323 -7.40 -42.80 -23.21
C TYR A 323 -6.33 -43.14 -24.23
N SER A 324 -5.55 -42.18 -24.71
CA SER A 324 -4.40 -42.40 -25.59
C SER A 324 -3.39 -43.38 -24.96
N ARG A 325 -3.05 -43.22 -23.67
CA ARG A 325 -2.15 -44.11 -22.95
C ARG A 325 -2.73 -45.49 -22.70
N LEU A 326 -4.04 -45.63 -22.64
CA LEU A 326 -4.75 -46.90 -22.53
C LEU A 326 -4.91 -47.61 -23.88
N GLY A 327 -4.59 -46.95 -24.99
CA GLY A 327 -4.77 -47.48 -26.34
C GLY A 327 -6.22 -47.42 -26.85
N ASP A 328 -7.13 -46.75 -26.12
CA ASP A 328 -8.51 -46.53 -26.58
C ASP A 328 -8.57 -45.28 -27.46
N TRP A 329 -8.08 -45.45 -28.68
CA TRP A 329 -7.92 -44.34 -29.64
C TRP A 329 -9.24 -43.72 -30.04
N ARG A 330 -10.34 -44.46 -30.02
CA ARG A 330 -11.67 -43.92 -30.33
C ARG A 330 -12.12 -42.90 -29.27
N LYS A 331 -12.05 -43.28 -28.01
CA LYS A 331 -12.41 -42.34 -26.91
C LYS A 331 -11.43 -41.20 -26.77
N ALA A 332 -10.14 -41.47 -27.05
CA ALA A 332 -9.13 -40.39 -27.08
C ALA A 332 -9.48 -39.34 -28.16
N TYR A 333 -9.86 -39.79 -29.37
CA TYR A 333 -10.28 -38.93 -30.47
C TYR A 333 -11.54 -38.15 -30.11
N ASP A 334 -12.58 -38.83 -29.58
CA ASP A 334 -13.85 -38.16 -29.20
C ASP A 334 -13.62 -37.07 -28.13
N ALA A 335 -12.78 -37.35 -27.14
CA ALA A 335 -12.42 -36.36 -26.11
C ALA A 335 -11.60 -35.21 -26.72
N SER A 336 -10.68 -35.48 -27.64
CA SER A 336 -9.87 -34.46 -28.32
C SER A 336 -10.71 -33.54 -29.21
N VAL A 337 -11.70 -34.08 -29.92
CA VAL A 337 -12.63 -33.27 -30.75
C VAL A 337 -13.46 -32.34 -29.87
N ARG A 338 -13.98 -32.85 -28.75
CA ARG A 338 -14.74 -32.02 -27.78
C ARG A 338 -13.85 -30.96 -27.14
N HIS A 339 -12.62 -31.30 -26.77
CA HIS A 339 -11.61 -30.36 -26.27
C HIS A 339 -11.36 -29.24 -27.29
N ALA A 340 -11.09 -29.60 -28.57
CA ALA A 340 -10.80 -28.63 -29.63
C ALA A 340 -11.97 -27.65 -29.85
N ALA A 341 -13.22 -28.13 -29.83
CA ALA A 341 -14.40 -27.28 -29.93
C ALA A 341 -14.51 -26.27 -28.77
N LEU A 342 -14.30 -26.72 -27.52
CA LEU A 342 -14.31 -25.83 -26.35
C LEU A 342 -13.12 -24.87 -26.34
N SER A 343 -11.95 -25.32 -26.77
CA SER A 343 -10.75 -24.49 -26.89
C SER A 343 -10.96 -23.36 -27.90
N GLN A 344 -11.64 -23.63 -29.03
CA GLN A 344 -12.03 -22.61 -29.99
C GLN A 344 -13.00 -21.60 -29.37
N THR A 345 -14.05 -22.07 -28.68
CA THR A 345 -15.01 -21.19 -27.97
C THR A 345 -14.30 -20.30 -26.97
N LEU A 346 -13.39 -20.85 -26.17
CA LEU A 346 -12.59 -20.08 -25.20
C LEU A 346 -11.62 -19.11 -25.89
N ALA A 347 -11.11 -19.43 -27.07
CA ALA A 347 -10.27 -18.52 -27.84
C ALA A 347 -11.07 -17.33 -28.39
N GLU A 348 -12.30 -17.57 -28.84
CA GLU A 348 -13.23 -16.52 -29.28
C GLU A 348 -13.61 -15.63 -28.09
N MET A 349 -14.03 -16.19 -26.97
CA MET A 349 -14.32 -15.44 -25.74
C MET A 349 -13.12 -14.60 -25.28
N ARG A 350 -11.89 -15.16 -25.35
CA ARG A 350 -10.66 -14.43 -25.02
C ARG A 350 -10.37 -13.28 -25.98
N ARG A 351 -10.66 -13.43 -27.28
CA ARG A 351 -10.53 -12.35 -28.26
C ARG A 351 -11.45 -11.19 -27.95
N ASP A 352 -12.71 -11.50 -27.64
CA ASP A 352 -13.70 -10.48 -27.29
C ASP A 352 -13.34 -9.77 -25.98
N GLU A 353 -12.86 -10.55 -25.02
CA GLU A 353 -12.35 -10.02 -23.75
C GLU A 353 -11.13 -9.14 -23.96
N ILE A 354 -10.13 -9.56 -24.75
CA ILE A 354 -8.94 -8.76 -25.08
C ILE A 354 -9.35 -7.49 -25.86
N SER A 355 -10.26 -7.61 -26.83
CA SER A 355 -10.76 -6.48 -27.58
C SER A 355 -11.48 -5.45 -26.69
N SER A 356 -12.33 -5.95 -25.78
CA SER A 356 -12.99 -5.12 -24.78
C SER A 356 -12.00 -4.45 -23.83
N ARG A 357 -10.98 -5.19 -23.36
CA ARG A 357 -9.92 -4.67 -22.48
C ARG A 357 -9.04 -3.65 -23.17
N LEU A 358 -8.64 -3.89 -24.42
CA LEU A 358 -7.88 -2.92 -25.20
C LEU A 358 -8.67 -1.63 -25.39
N ARG A 359 -9.99 -1.73 -25.59
CA ARG A 359 -10.87 -0.56 -25.68
C ARG A 359 -10.94 0.17 -24.35
N VAL A 360 -11.13 -0.55 -23.23
CA VAL A 360 -11.14 0.03 -21.88
C VAL A 360 -9.78 0.62 -21.53
N ALA A 361 -8.67 -0.06 -21.84
CA ALA A 361 -7.32 0.45 -21.61
C ALA A 361 -7.05 1.72 -22.43
N PHE A 362 -7.47 1.73 -23.71
CA PHE A 362 -7.36 2.90 -24.56
C PHE A 362 -8.20 4.08 -24.05
N ASP A 363 -9.44 3.82 -23.63
CA ASP A 363 -10.33 4.85 -23.08
C ASP A 363 -9.79 5.35 -21.71
N SER A 364 -9.23 4.46 -20.90
CA SER A 364 -8.57 4.82 -19.63
C SER A 364 -7.32 5.66 -19.88
N GLU A 365 -6.46 5.25 -20.82
CA GLU A 365 -5.27 6.02 -21.18
C GLU A 365 -5.61 7.39 -21.77
N LYS A 366 -6.66 7.47 -22.59
CA LYS A 366 -7.19 8.73 -23.09
C LYS A 366 -7.71 9.62 -21.96
N LYS A 367 -8.50 9.08 -21.03
CA LYS A 367 -8.95 9.81 -19.84
C LYS A 367 -7.79 10.26 -18.97
N ASP A 368 -6.77 9.41 -18.80
CA ASP A 368 -5.56 9.77 -18.05
C ASP A 368 -4.78 10.89 -18.73
N GLN A 369 -4.70 10.89 -20.06
CA GLN A 369 -4.09 11.98 -20.83
C GLN A 369 -4.90 13.27 -20.68
N GLU A 370 -6.23 13.20 -20.81
CA GLU A 370 -7.14 14.33 -20.57
C GLU A 370 -7.03 14.86 -19.14
N ASN A 371 -7.01 13.99 -18.14
CA ASN A 371 -6.84 14.35 -16.74
C ASN A 371 -5.45 14.98 -16.45
N ARG A 372 -4.40 14.44 -17.08
CA ARG A 372 -3.04 15.03 -16.99
C ARG A 372 -2.98 16.38 -17.69
N ALA A 373 -3.67 16.54 -18.81
CA ALA A 373 -3.77 17.82 -19.52
C ALA A 373 -4.53 18.84 -18.66
N LEU A 374 -5.68 18.46 -18.10
CA LEU A 374 -6.46 19.29 -17.16
C LEU A 374 -5.67 19.61 -15.88
N ALA A 375 -4.95 18.65 -15.33
CA ALA A 375 -4.10 18.89 -14.16
C ALA A 375 -2.95 19.86 -14.47
N ARG A 376 -2.33 19.75 -15.66
CA ARG A 376 -1.33 20.72 -16.13
C ARG A 376 -1.94 22.11 -16.36
N GLU A 377 -3.10 22.17 -17.00
CA GLU A 377 -3.80 23.45 -17.21
C GLU A 377 -4.20 24.10 -15.88
N ASN A 378 -4.74 23.31 -14.94
CA ASN A 378 -5.06 23.80 -13.60
C ASN A 378 -3.81 24.18 -12.82
N GLY A 379 -2.72 23.44 -12.98
CA GLY A 379 -1.40 23.79 -12.43
C GLY A 379 -0.87 25.12 -12.97
N LEU A 380 -0.96 25.29 -14.29
CA LEU A 380 -0.57 26.56 -14.94
C LEU A 380 -1.47 27.73 -14.53
N ARG A 381 -2.79 27.50 -14.42
CA ARG A 381 -3.71 28.51 -13.91
C ARG A 381 -3.44 28.87 -12.45
N ALA A 382 -3.14 27.88 -11.63
CA ALA A 382 -2.79 28.09 -10.22
C ALA A 382 -1.45 28.82 -10.06
N THR A 383 -0.46 28.53 -10.92
CA THR A 383 0.83 29.26 -10.93
C THR A 383 0.62 30.70 -11.44
N ALA A 384 -0.14 30.90 -12.51
CA ALA A 384 -0.46 32.22 -13.04
C ALA A 384 -1.25 33.07 -12.01
N LEU A 385 -2.21 32.48 -11.30
CA LEU A 385 -2.91 33.14 -10.20
C LEU A 385 -1.97 33.51 -9.05
N ARG A 386 -1.07 32.59 -8.66
CA ARG A 386 -0.05 32.87 -7.64
C ARG A 386 0.93 33.95 -8.08
N GLU A 387 1.32 33.95 -9.33
CA GLU A 387 2.17 35.01 -9.89
C GLU A 387 1.45 36.36 -9.94
N ALA A 388 0.18 36.35 -10.37
CA ALA A 388 -0.67 37.56 -10.35
C ALA A 388 -0.89 38.08 -8.91
N GLU A 389 -1.17 37.21 -7.95
CA GLU A 389 -1.26 37.57 -6.52
C GLU A 389 0.09 38.06 -5.96
N ARG A 390 1.19 37.38 -6.38
CA ARG A 390 2.54 37.76 -5.97
C ARG A 390 2.92 39.13 -6.57
N SER A 391 2.59 39.34 -7.85
CA SER A 391 2.78 40.60 -8.54
C SER A 391 1.94 41.73 -7.87
N ARG A 392 0.68 41.42 -7.55
CA ARG A 392 -0.22 42.37 -6.83
C ARG A 392 0.29 42.66 -5.42
N LYS A 393 0.76 41.65 -4.68
CA LYS A 393 1.40 41.85 -3.36
C LYS A 393 2.68 42.63 -3.48
N LEU A 394 3.52 42.36 -4.51
CA LEU A 394 4.72 43.09 -4.81
C LEU A 394 4.39 44.58 -5.16
N GLN A 395 3.36 44.81 -5.97
CA GLN A 395 2.91 46.16 -6.29
C GLN A 395 2.43 46.91 -5.04
N ILE A 396 1.67 46.22 -4.17
CA ILE A 396 1.23 46.83 -2.88
C ILE A 396 2.45 47.07 -1.99
N VAL A 397 3.39 46.12 -1.90
CA VAL A 397 4.62 46.28 -1.11
C VAL A 397 5.51 47.36 -1.68
N VAL A 398 5.66 47.42 -3.01
CA VAL A 398 6.44 48.47 -3.68
C VAL A 398 5.78 49.86 -3.48
N SER A 399 4.45 49.92 -3.61
CA SER A 399 3.72 51.17 -3.35
C SER A 399 3.80 51.60 -1.88
N ALA A 400 3.69 50.62 -0.96
CA ALA A 400 3.87 50.87 0.47
C ALA A 400 5.33 51.23 0.81
N LEU A 401 6.31 50.61 0.15
CA LEU A 401 7.73 50.93 0.27
C LEU A 401 8.07 52.34 -0.29
N ILE A 402 7.47 52.71 -1.42
CA ILE A 402 7.63 54.06 -1.97
C ILE A 402 7.02 55.09 -1.03
N ALA A 403 5.82 54.83 -0.47
CA ALA A 403 5.20 55.66 0.53
C ALA A 403 6.03 55.73 1.85
N LEU A 404 6.56 54.55 2.27
CA LEU A 404 7.44 54.46 3.43
C LEU A 404 8.80 55.10 3.16
N LEU A 405 9.35 54.98 1.93
CA LEU A 405 10.59 55.64 1.52
C LEU A 405 10.41 57.18 1.49
N ALA A 406 9.27 57.67 1.01
CA ALA A 406 8.92 59.07 1.05
C ALA A 406 8.77 59.57 2.51
N ALA A 407 8.14 58.75 3.36
CA ALA A 407 7.99 59.06 4.79
C ALA A 407 9.34 58.90 5.54
N THR A 408 10.16 57.87 5.21
CA THR A 408 11.49 57.70 5.83
C THR A 408 12.51 58.68 5.31
N MET A 409 12.45 59.11 4.03
CA MET A 409 13.27 60.22 3.54
C MET A 409 12.95 61.49 4.29
N ALA A 410 11.68 61.75 4.58
CA ALA A 410 11.26 62.86 5.41
C ALA A 410 11.75 62.74 6.88
N ILE A 411 11.73 61.49 7.42
CA ILE A 411 12.22 61.17 8.77
C ILE A 411 13.74 61.09 8.83
N LEU A 412 14.42 60.52 7.78
CA LEU A 412 15.88 60.40 7.71
C LEU A 412 16.54 61.76 7.47
N PHE A 413 15.92 62.65 6.71
CA PHE A 413 16.34 64.05 6.62
C PHE A 413 16.31 64.74 7.99
N TRP A 414 15.37 64.32 8.85
CA TRP A 414 15.28 64.76 10.23
C TRP A 414 16.22 63.99 11.19
N ARG A 415 16.50 62.71 10.93
CA ARG A 415 17.36 61.85 11.74
C ARG A 415 18.84 61.78 11.29
N GLN A 416 19.19 62.28 10.13
CA GLN A 416 20.59 62.38 9.70
C GLN A 416 21.43 63.25 10.63
N VAL A 417 20.76 63.99 11.52
CA VAL A 417 21.37 64.78 12.60
C VAL A 417 21.61 63.97 13.89
N VAL A 418 20.91 62.81 14.05
CA VAL A 418 20.97 62.11 15.35
C VAL A 418 21.26 60.63 15.20
N ASN A 419 22.44 60.23 14.90
CA ASN A 419 22.95 58.87 15.11
C ASN A 419 23.22 57.96 13.90
N THR A 420 24.37 58.13 13.38
CA THR A 420 25.25 57.14 12.84
C THR A 420 25.51 56.01 13.84
N ARG A 421 25.31 54.83 13.37
CA ARG A 421 25.93 53.60 13.88
C ARG A 421 25.20 52.86 14.98
N ARG A 422 24.62 51.77 14.55
CA ARG A 422 24.91 50.42 15.08
C ARG A 422 24.34 49.37 14.11
N MET A 423 25.00 49.18 12.98
CA MET A 423 24.86 47.92 12.28
C MET A 423 25.62 46.85 13.07
N ARG A 424 24.90 46.20 13.98
CA ARG A 424 25.36 44.88 14.40
C ARG A 424 25.12 43.98 13.23
N ALA A 425 26.22 43.60 12.54
CA ALA A 425 26.25 42.42 11.70
C ALA A 425 25.68 41.26 12.53
N MET A 426 24.49 40.80 12.21
CA MET A 426 23.97 39.58 12.83
C MET A 426 24.99 38.50 12.53
N ALA A 427 25.59 37.95 13.58
CA ALA A 427 26.54 36.85 13.42
C ALA A 427 25.86 35.70 12.66
N MET A 428 26.25 35.53 11.41
CA MET A 428 25.82 34.43 10.53
C MET A 428 26.66 33.19 10.78
N THR A 429 27.51 33.24 11.80
CA THR A 429 28.42 32.17 12.18
C THR A 429 28.13 31.70 13.61
N ASP A 430 28.34 30.43 13.85
CA ASP A 430 28.37 29.86 15.20
C ASP A 430 29.63 30.35 15.93
N GLU A 431 29.49 30.92 17.09
CA GLU A 431 30.61 31.53 17.84
C GLU A 431 31.68 30.52 18.25
N LEU A 432 31.28 29.29 18.51
CA LEU A 432 32.18 28.21 18.95
C LEU A 432 32.93 27.57 17.79
N THR A 433 32.22 27.15 16.75
CA THR A 433 32.77 26.35 15.64
C THR A 433 33.24 27.22 14.47
N ARG A 434 32.81 28.47 14.41
CA ARG A 434 33.05 29.39 13.29
C ARG A 434 32.46 28.93 11.95
N LEU A 435 31.65 27.90 11.96
CA LEU A 435 30.85 27.49 10.82
C LEU A 435 29.60 28.36 10.67
N PRO A 436 28.92 28.34 9.52
CA PRO A 436 27.54 28.81 9.38
C PRO A 436 26.69 28.29 10.53
N ASN A 437 25.97 29.23 11.19
CA ASN A 437 25.01 28.82 12.21
C ASN A 437 23.75 28.22 11.57
N ARG A 438 22.84 27.69 12.41
CA ARG A 438 21.61 27.03 11.96
C ARG A 438 20.83 27.85 10.93
N ARG A 439 20.68 29.16 11.19
CA ARG A 439 19.90 30.05 10.32
C ARG A 439 20.54 30.17 8.94
N HIS A 440 21.85 30.30 8.90
CA HIS A 440 22.62 30.46 7.67
C HIS A 440 22.61 29.18 6.84
N ILE A 441 22.86 28.02 7.44
CA ILE A 441 22.96 26.76 6.69
C ILE A 441 21.61 26.27 6.18
N LEU A 442 20.51 26.53 6.92
CA LEU A 442 19.17 26.21 6.44
C LEU A 442 18.77 27.10 5.25
N ALA A 443 19.07 28.40 5.31
CA ALA A 443 18.83 29.29 4.19
C ALA A 443 19.71 28.90 2.97
N ALA A 444 20.93 28.45 3.21
CA ALA A 444 21.81 27.95 2.16
C ALA A 444 21.28 26.64 1.54
N ALA A 445 20.66 25.78 2.33
CA ALA A 445 19.99 24.58 1.83
C ALA A 445 18.84 24.95 0.90
N GLU A 446 17.97 25.84 1.29
CA GLU A 446 16.85 26.33 0.46
C GLU A 446 17.36 26.89 -0.88
N ILE A 447 18.39 27.73 -0.85
CA ILE A 447 19.02 28.30 -2.05
C ILE A 447 19.62 27.20 -2.94
N ALA A 448 20.30 26.22 -2.36
CA ALA A 448 20.93 25.13 -3.07
C ALA A 448 19.89 24.22 -3.76
N PHE A 449 18.81 23.93 -3.07
CA PHE A 449 17.72 23.10 -3.59
C PHE A 449 16.90 23.82 -4.68
N ASP A 450 16.66 25.10 -4.49
CA ASP A 450 16.04 25.93 -5.52
C ASP A 450 16.92 26.07 -6.77
N ALA A 451 18.24 26.15 -6.61
CA ALA A 451 19.19 26.17 -7.71
C ALA A 451 19.23 24.81 -8.42
N ALA A 452 19.28 23.71 -7.68
CA ALA A 452 19.25 22.35 -8.21
C ALA A 452 17.98 22.09 -9.03
N ARG A 453 16.83 22.54 -8.52
CA ARG A 453 15.53 22.44 -9.22
C ARG A 453 15.53 23.20 -10.55
N ARG A 454 16.08 24.43 -10.58
CA ARG A 454 16.14 25.24 -11.81
C ARG A 454 17.07 24.64 -12.86
N GLU A 455 18.10 23.96 -12.42
CA GLU A 455 19.15 23.43 -13.28
C GLU A 455 18.98 21.94 -13.60
N GLY A 456 17.92 21.28 -13.08
CA GLY A 456 17.66 19.85 -13.27
C GLY A 456 18.76 18.94 -12.69
N ARG A 457 19.47 19.44 -11.66
CA ARG A 457 20.52 18.69 -10.95
C ARG A 457 19.99 18.10 -9.66
N THR A 458 20.66 17.08 -9.17
CA THR A 458 20.36 16.52 -7.85
C THR A 458 21.03 17.35 -6.76
N ALA A 459 20.32 17.60 -5.66
CA ALA A 459 20.89 18.13 -4.44
C ALA A 459 20.87 17.08 -3.34
N ALA A 460 21.84 17.10 -2.45
CA ALA A 460 21.88 16.18 -1.35
C ALA A 460 22.15 16.92 -0.03
N VAL A 461 21.65 16.34 1.04
CA VAL A 461 21.94 16.78 2.39
C VAL A 461 22.49 15.64 3.22
N ILE A 462 23.39 16.00 4.13
CA ILE A 462 23.93 15.10 5.13
C ILE A 462 23.68 15.74 6.49
N VAL A 463 22.93 15.06 7.34
CA VAL A 463 22.84 15.41 8.75
C VAL A 463 23.79 14.52 9.52
N LEU A 464 24.62 15.12 10.33
CA LEU A 464 25.59 14.38 11.14
C LEU A 464 25.50 14.81 12.61
N ASP A 465 25.84 13.88 13.47
CA ASP A 465 25.80 14.06 14.91
C ASP A 465 26.99 13.35 15.57
N ILE A 466 27.54 13.98 16.60
CA ILE A 466 28.71 13.43 17.30
C ILE A 466 28.24 12.33 18.26
N ASP A 467 28.73 11.13 18.02
CA ASP A 467 28.32 9.97 18.78
C ASP A 467 28.67 10.11 20.28
N ARG A 468 27.64 9.92 21.10
CA ARG A 468 27.76 9.95 22.57
C ARG A 468 28.32 11.28 23.11
N PHE A 469 28.11 12.40 22.43
CA PHE A 469 28.64 13.72 22.82
C PHE A 469 28.24 14.10 24.24
N LYS A 470 27.00 13.83 24.64
CA LYS A 470 26.56 14.05 26.02
C LYS A 470 27.47 13.35 27.02
N ARG A 471 27.89 12.10 26.75
CA ARG A 471 28.82 11.37 27.64
C ARG A 471 30.19 12.03 27.71
N ILE A 472 30.67 12.63 26.61
CA ILE A 472 31.92 13.39 26.60
C ILE A 472 31.79 14.58 27.55
N ASN A 473 30.71 15.35 27.43
CA ASN A 473 30.43 16.47 28.33
C ASN A 473 30.29 16.06 29.79
N ASP A 474 29.53 14.99 30.03
CA ASP A 474 29.26 14.49 31.39
C ASP A 474 30.54 13.94 32.08
N THR A 475 31.49 13.39 31.30
CA THR A 475 32.71 12.78 31.81
C THR A 475 33.90 13.75 31.90
N LEU A 476 34.07 14.62 30.86
CA LEU A 476 35.25 15.46 30.68
C LEU A 476 34.95 16.96 30.80
N GLY A 477 33.69 17.31 31.04
CA GLY A 477 33.20 18.68 31.15
C GLY A 477 32.98 19.39 29.83
N HIS A 478 32.20 20.47 29.86
CA HIS A 478 31.85 21.27 28.68
C HIS A 478 33.05 21.83 27.88
N PRO A 479 34.17 22.26 28.53
CA PRO A 479 35.35 22.72 27.76
C PRO A 479 35.96 21.66 26.83
N ALA A 480 35.93 20.38 27.26
CA ALA A 480 36.35 19.24 26.42
C ALA A 480 35.37 19.02 25.25
N GLY A 481 34.07 19.07 25.49
CA GLY A 481 33.06 19.02 24.45
C GLY A 481 33.20 20.15 23.43
N ASP A 482 33.46 21.37 23.90
CA ASP A 482 33.72 22.54 23.03
C ASP A 482 34.96 22.35 22.15
N ALA A 483 36.03 21.73 22.67
CA ALA A 483 37.20 21.40 21.87
C ALA A 483 36.90 20.31 20.85
N VAL A 484 36.10 19.29 21.22
CA VAL A 484 35.63 18.27 20.27
C VAL A 484 34.78 18.89 19.17
N LEU A 485 33.84 19.76 19.50
CA LEU A 485 32.99 20.47 18.51
C LEU A 485 33.84 21.26 17.52
N ARG A 486 34.86 22.00 18.00
CA ARG A 486 35.79 22.74 17.12
C ARG A 486 36.61 21.81 16.24
N GLY A 487 37.10 20.70 16.77
CA GLY A 487 37.88 19.72 16.01
C GLY A 487 37.06 19.07 14.92
N VAL A 488 35.84 18.60 15.25
CA VAL A 488 34.90 18.01 14.28
C VAL A 488 34.52 19.01 13.22
N ALA A 489 34.16 20.24 13.58
CA ALA A 489 33.79 21.29 12.64
C ALA A 489 34.94 21.58 11.66
N HIS A 490 36.15 21.68 12.15
CA HIS A 490 37.35 21.94 11.33
C HIS A 490 37.64 20.77 10.38
N ALA A 491 37.64 19.55 10.87
CA ALA A 491 37.88 18.37 10.05
C ALA A 491 36.82 18.19 8.96
N CYS A 492 35.55 18.37 9.32
CA CYS A 492 34.45 18.31 8.35
C CYS A 492 34.61 19.41 7.26
N ARG A 493 34.95 20.62 7.66
CA ARG A 493 35.18 21.71 6.71
C ARG A 493 36.29 21.43 5.73
N LEU A 494 37.41 20.88 6.19
CA LEU A 494 38.56 20.50 5.34
C LEU A 494 38.26 19.31 4.42
N ALA A 495 37.35 18.43 4.82
CA ALA A 495 36.94 17.29 4.04
C ALA A 495 35.90 17.61 2.95
N LEU A 496 35.36 18.83 2.92
CA LEU A 496 34.38 19.28 1.94
C LEU A 496 35.02 20.10 0.82
N ARG A 497 34.38 20.14 -0.34
CA ARG A 497 34.80 21.01 -1.47
C ARG A 497 34.41 22.46 -1.20
N ALA A 498 34.94 23.37 -2.02
CA ALA A 498 34.63 24.80 -1.89
C ALA A 498 33.16 25.13 -2.04
N ASP A 499 32.44 24.38 -2.89
CA ASP A 499 31.04 24.58 -3.19
C ASP A 499 30.08 23.88 -2.19
N ASP A 500 30.61 22.96 -1.38
CA ASP A 500 29.83 22.29 -0.33
C ASP A 500 29.78 23.18 0.91
N GLN A 501 28.61 23.19 1.54
CA GLN A 501 28.44 23.99 2.74
C GLN A 501 28.19 23.08 3.96
N ILE A 502 28.76 23.49 5.07
CA ILE A 502 28.50 22.85 6.36
C ILE A 502 28.17 23.92 7.37
N GLY A 503 27.19 23.66 8.20
CA GLY A 503 26.80 24.50 9.31
C GLY A 503 26.37 23.69 10.54
N ARG A 504 26.44 24.32 11.70
CA ARG A 504 25.98 23.72 12.95
C ARG A 504 24.50 24.02 13.14
N ILE A 505 23.69 22.99 13.27
CA ILE A 505 22.22 23.11 13.39
C ILE A 505 21.71 22.88 14.81
N GLY A 506 22.48 22.23 15.66
CA GLY A 506 22.14 21.89 17.03
C GLY A 506 23.34 21.86 17.95
N GLY A 507 23.19 21.33 19.16
CA GLY A 507 24.27 21.23 20.13
C GLY A 507 25.48 20.45 19.60
N GLU A 508 25.25 19.26 19.09
CA GLU A 508 26.26 18.33 18.53
C GLU A 508 25.96 17.98 17.06
N GLU A 509 24.97 18.65 16.47
CA GLU A 509 24.47 18.33 15.13
C GLU A 509 24.95 19.34 14.10
N PHE A 510 25.31 18.82 12.93
CA PHE A 510 25.73 19.60 11.78
C PHE A 510 24.96 19.19 10.53
N LEU A 511 24.74 20.14 9.66
CA LEU A 511 24.13 19.93 8.36
C LEU A 511 25.14 20.25 7.27
N VAL A 512 25.32 19.33 6.34
CA VAL A 512 26.06 19.54 5.11
C VAL A 512 25.10 19.60 3.95
N VAL A 513 25.29 20.57 3.09
CA VAL A 513 24.53 20.78 1.85
C VAL A 513 25.46 20.62 0.68
N LEU A 514 25.14 19.69 -0.19
CA LEU A 514 25.86 19.38 -1.42
C LEU A 514 25.06 19.92 -2.61
N ASN A 515 25.62 20.93 -3.27
CA ASN A 515 24.95 21.64 -4.36
C ASN A 515 24.70 20.79 -5.61
N SER A 516 25.47 19.72 -5.81
CA SER A 516 25.32 18.77 -6.91
C SER A 516 26.03 17.48 -6.54
N ALA A 517 25.26 16.44 -6.22
CA ALA A 517 25.85 15.15 -5.91
C ALA A 517 24.90 14.02 -6.32
N THR A 518 25.44 13.03 -7.03
CA THR A 518 24.76 11.77 -7.21
C THR A 518 24.71 11.00 -5.88
N ALA A 519 23.87 9.98 -5.79
CA ALA A 519 23.79 9.14 -4.60
C ALA A 519 25.16 8.55 -4.21
N GLN A 520 25.91 8.11 -5.19
CA GLN A 520 27.26 7.59 -4.99
C GLN A 520 28.20 8.66 -4.43
N GLN A 521 28.19 9.85 -5.01
CA GLN A 521 29.05 10.95 -4.57
C GLN A 521 28.69 11.44 -3.17
N ALA A 522 27.40 11.56 -2.86
CA ALA A 522 26.93 11.96 -1.54
C ALA A 522 27.38 10.94 -0.46
N ARG A 523 27.31 9.65 -0.77
CA ARG A 523 27.80 8.59 0.10
C ARG A 523 29.32 8.67 0.30
N GLU A 524 30.08 8.87 -0.77
CA GLU A 524 31.54 9.00 -0.70
C GLU A 524 31.97 10.22 0.13
N ILE A 525 31.25 11.34 -0.01
CA ILE A 525 31.49 12.53 0.80
C ILE A 525 31.17 12.23 2.28
N ALA A 526 30.03 11.59 2.57
CA ALA A 526 29.65 11.23 3.93
C ALA A 526 30.66 10.29 4.60
N GLU A 527 31.14 9.27 3.86
CA GLU A 527 32.19 8.37 4.37
C GLU A 527 33.52 9.08 4.56
N ARG A 528 33.86 10.04 3.70
CA ARG A 528 35.05 10.88 3.87
C ARG A 528 34.94 11.75 5.13
N LEU A 529 33.77 12.32 5.42
CA LEU A 529 33.52 13.07 6.64
C LEU A 529 33.65 12.17 7.87
N ARG A 530 33.01 11.00 7.83
CA ARG A 530 33.09 10.00 8.89
C ARG A 530 34.54 9.63 9.21
N ALA A 531 35.27 9.24 8.19
CA ALA A 531 36.68 8.84 8.31
C ALA A 531 37.60 10.00 8.69
N ALA A 532 37.26 11.24 8.32
CA ALA A 532 38.02 12.41 8.73
C ALA A 532 37.91 12.66 10.23
N VAL A 533 36.68 12.51 10.78
CA VAL A 533 36.46 12.68 12.21
C VAL A 533 37.02 11.51 13.02
N GLU A 534 36.85 10.27 12.55
CA GLU A 534 37.36 9.07 13.23
C GLU A 534 38.90 9.10 13.39
N ARG A 535 39.60 9.81 12.49
CA ARG A 535 41.06 9.97 12.51
C ARG A 535 41.57 11.16 13.33
N LEU A 536 40.64 11.94 13.92
CA LEU A 536 41.05 13.06 14.78
C LEU A 536 41.74 12.56 16.03
N ASP A 537 42.84 13.18 16.34
CA ASP A 537 43.60 12.93 17.57
C ASP A 537 43.13 13.91 18.66
N PHE A 538 42.49 13.38 19.68
CA PHE A 538 42.06 14.11 20.87
C PHE A 538 42.84 13.67 22.14
N THR A 539 44.02 13.05 21.96
CA THR A 539 44.86 12.60 23.11
C THR A 539 45.30 13.75 24.01
N SER A 540 45.38 14.97 23.46
CA SER A 540 45.61 16.21 24.23
C SER A 540 44.45 16.56 25.21
N ILE A 541 43.25 16.02 25.00
CA ILE A 541 42.09 16.23 25.85
C ILE A 541 41.98 15.05 26.85
N ALA A 542 42.04 13.80 26.32
CA ALA A 542 42.07 12.59 27.11
C ALA A 542 42.74 11.46 26.32
N PRO A 543 43.66 10.65 26.96
CA PRO A 543 44.44 9.64 26.25
C PRO A 543 43.69 8.60 25.45
N GLU A 544 42.44 8.29 25.82
CA GLU A 544 41.60 7.28 25.18
C GLU A 544 40.36 7.87 24.53
N LEU A 545 40.34 9.18 24.25
CA LEU A 545 39.16 9.81 23.68
C LEU A 545 39.10 9.57 22.16
N HIS A 546 38.24 8.64 21.78
CA HIS A 546 37.88 8.42 20.40
C HIS A 546 36.51 9.04 20.11
N VAL A 547 36.47 9.92 19.13
CA VAL A 547 35.27 10.62 18.67
C VAL A 547 34.86 10.09 17.33
N THR A 548 33.62 9.70 17.20
CA THR A 548 33.02 9.28 15.94
C THR A 548 31.76 10.10 15.66
N ILE A 549 31.31 10.05 14.43
CA ILE A 549 30.06 10.67 14.00
C ILE A 549 29.17 9.65 13.29
N SER A 550 27.89 9.76 13.52
CA SER A 550 26.87 9.11 12.71
C SER A 550 26.34 10.09 11.67
N LEU A 551 26.06 9.60 10.47
CA LEU A 551 25.60 10.43 9.35
C LEU A 551 24.39 9.81 8.70
N GLY A 552 23.40 10.65 8.44
CA GLY A 552 22.26 10.34 7.59
C GLY A 552 22.33 11.14 6.30
N VAL A 553 22.19 10.47 5.18
CA VAL A 553 22.32 11.07 3.84
C VAL A 553 20.97 10.95 3.12
N HIS A 554 20.57 12.03 2.47
CA HIS A 554 19.47 12.01 1.54
C HIS A 554 19.82 12.76 0.25
N VAL A 555 19.54 12.11 -0.88
CA VAL A 555 19.59 12.74 -2.20
C VAL A 555 18.17 12.99 -2.64
N ALA A 556 17.83 14.24 -2.75
CA ALA A 556 16.45 14.63 -3.05
C ALA A 556 16.18 14.64 -4.55
N THR A 557 15.00 14.14 -4.88
CA THR A 557 14.42 14.17 -6.23
C THR A 557 13.24 15.13 -6.33
N ASP A 558 12.70 15.55 -5.18
CA ASP A 558 11.52 16.44 -5.06
C ASP A 558 11.86 17.90 -4.78
N TYR A 559 13.12 18.22 -4.59
CA TYR A 559 13.64 19.57 -4.36
C TYR A 559 13.06 20.33 -3.15
N ASP A 560 12.51 19.62 -2.18
CA ASP A 560 12.11 20.17 -0.90
C ASP A 560 13.27 20.02 0.11
N ALA A 561 13.93 21.13 0.42
CA ALA A 561 15.06 21.14 1.35
C ALA A 561 14.65 20.66 2.75
N SER A 562 13.46 21.04 3.22
CA SER A 562 12.98 20.64 4.53
C SER A 562 12.67 19.15 4.60
N ALA A 563 12.01 18.59 3.58
CA ALA A 563 11.77 17.15 3.46
C ALA A 563 13.08 16.36 3.36
N ALA A 564 14.03 16.84 2.57
CA ALA A 564 15.34 16.22 2.40
C ALA A 564 16.13 16.17 3.72
N ILE A 565 16.11 17.24 4.49
CA ILE A 565 16.76 17.29 5.81
C ILE A 565 16.08 16.31 6.76
N ALA A 566 14.74 16.26 6.79
CA ALA A 566 14.01 15.30 7.61
C ALA A 566 14.29 13.84 7.22
N ALA A 567 14.40 13.57 5.93
CA ALA A 567 14.77 12.24 5.43
C ALA A 567 16.20 11.86 5.83
N ALA A 568 17.15 12.80 5.72
CA ALA A 568 18.52 12.60 6.19
C ALA A 568 18.58 12.39 7.71
N ASP A 569 17.79 13.15 8.48
CA ASP A 569 17.68 12.97 9.93
C ASP A 569 17.17 11.59 10.31
N SER A 570 16.14 11.08 9.60
CA SER A 570 15.65 9.72 9.77
C SER A 570 16.74 8.67 9.51
N MET A 571 17.63 8.93 8.55
CA MET A 571 18.80 8.06 8.27
C MET A 571 19.86 8.19 9.36
N LEU A 572 20.09 9.39 9.86
CA LEU A 572 20.96 9.61 11.02
C LEU A 572 20.48 8.82 12.24
N TYR A 573 19.19 8.85 12.50
CA TYR A 573 18.60 8.05 13.57
C TYR A 573 18.90 6.54 13.38
N ARG A 574 18.73 6.03 12.17
CA ARG A 574 19.08 4.63 11.83
C ARG A 574 20.57 4.35 12.02
N ALA A 575 21.44 5.28 11.61
CA ALA A 575 22.87 5.13 11.82
C ALA A 575 23.22 4.98 13.29
N LYS A 576 22.55 5.78 14.16
CA LYS A 576 22.72 5.68 15.61
C LYS A 576 22.21 4.34 16.18
N GLU A 577 21.07 3.83 15.72
CA GLU A 577 20.52 2.53 16.16
C GLU A 577 21.34 1.34 15.66
N SER A 578 21.84 1.41 14.45
CA SER A 578 22.60 0.31 13.82
C SER A 578 24.05 0.16 14.34
N GLY A 579 24.42 0.94 15.37
CA GLY A 579 25.73 0.76 16.03
C GLY A 579 26.66 1.97 15.96
N ARG A 580 26.19 3.10 15.45
CA ARG A 580 26.94 4.36 15.31
C ARG A 580 28.15 4.28 14.37
N ASN A 581 28.93 5.36 14.29
CA ASN A 581 30.13 5.48 13.45
C ASN A 581 29.90 4.99 12.02
N ARG A 582 28.82 5.41 11.40
CA ARG A 582 28.46 4.95 10.06
C ARG A 582 27.62 5.96 9.28
N VAL A 583 27.51 5.67 8.02
CA VAL A 583 26.67 6.40 7.08
C VAL A 583 25.44 5.54 6.76
N GLU A 584 24.26 6.08 6.98
CA GLU A 584 23.02 5.52 6.47
C GLU A 584 22.42 6.44 5.40
N MET A 585 21.85 5.83 4.39
CA MET A 585 21.33 6.56 3.23
C MET A 585 19.95 6.04 2.86
N ALA A 586 19.00 6.92 2.66
CA ALA A 586 17.73 6.57 2.03
C ALA A 586 17.99 6.25 0.55
N VAL A 587 17.64 5.03 0.15
CA VAL A 587 17.59 4.67 -1.27
C VAL A 587 16.25 5.21 -1.78
N GLY A 588 16.28 6.33 -2.48
CA GLY A 588 15.12 6.84 -3.18
C GLY A 588 14.65 5.78 -4.18
N THR A 589 13.43 5.31 -4.04
CA THR A 589 12.75 4.59 -5.12
C THR A 589 12.49 5.59 -6.22
N GLY A 590 13.29 5.51 -7.31
CA GLY A 590 13.04 6.21 -8.55
C GLY A 590 11.77 5.69 -9.24
#